data_88d23c2df57a9fd7a70cc2d55f5b0889
#
_entry.id   88d23c2df57a9fd7a70cc2d55f5b0889
#
_cell.length_a   1.000
_cell.length_b   1.000
_cell.length_c   1.000
_cell.angle_alpha   90.00
_cell.angle_beta   90.00
_cell.angle_gamma   90.00
#
_symmetry.space_group_name_H-M   'P 1'
#
loop_
_entity.id
_entity.type
_entity.pdbx_description
1 polymer ?
#
loop_
_entity_poly.entity_id
_entity_poly.type
_entity_poly.pdbx_seq_one_letter_code
_entity_poly.pdbx_strand_id
1 'polypeptide(L)'
;MKKFIKGRWFPLIVAIGITAVVAFMMALFGWRITYAPRLENSWDAVSAVAAWAGVFSSFIAIWFAIQVPKKIAEQQDKISLFEKRYQLFSMLAKWRFLSEQIVTLASNNDDARKFFSILYGENDDGDRLLNNINLTYRHIISEISQIYFLFGIKENMHPTLLSLVNTTAKILMGNNFEGQKNQLRETLGCKEIEEIFSIMQKELTISQ
;
A
#
# COMPACT_ATOMS: atom_id res chain seq x y z
N MET A 1 25.87 9.08 -11.82
CA MET A 1 25.71 7.93 -12.72
C MET A 1 24.45 7.06 -12.48
N LYS A 2 23.91 6.91 -11.26
CA LYS A 2 22.74 6.06 -10.99
C LYS A 2 21.40 6.50 -11.61
N LYS A 3 21.22 7.79 -11.97
CA LYS A 3 19.97 8.30 -12.58
C LYS A 3 19.84 8.03 -14.09
N PHE A 4 20.97 7.83 -14.80
CA PHE A 4 20.96 7.58 -16.26
C PHE A 4 20.47 6.16 -16.62
N ILE A 5 20.68 5.21 -15.72
CA ILE A 5 20.32 3.79 -15.92
C ILE A 5 18.80 3.54 -15.79
N LYS A 6 18.03 4.46 -15.16
CA LYS A 6 16.56 4.38 -15.01
C LYS A 6 15.78 5.11 -16.12
N GLY A 7 16.47 5.72 -17.09
CA GLY A 7 15.81 6.50 -18.15
C GLY A 7 15.08 5.62 -19.16
N ARG A 8 13.96 6.11 -19.68
CA ARG A 8 13.13 5.51 -20.74
C ARG A 8 13.94 5.16 -22.02
N TRP A 9 15.12 5.78 -22.18
CA TRP A 9 16.03 5.61 -23.34
C TRP A 9 17.13 4.57 -23.13
N PHE A 10 17.29 4.04 -21.92
CA PHE A 10 18.34 3.07 -21.61
C PHE A 10 18.32 1.84 -22.52
N PRO A 11 17.16 1.19 -22.79
CA PRO A 11 17.14 0.03 -23.69
C PRO A 11 17.52 0.39 -25.13
N LEU A 12 17.19 1.58 -25.58
CA LEU A 12 17.54 2.07 -26.91
C LEU A 12 19.04 2.33 -27.05
N ILE A 13 19.65 2.89 -26.03
CA ILE A 13 21.13 3.11 -25.97
C ILE A 13 21.86 1.75 -25.94
N VAL A 14 21.35 0.78 -25.17
CA VAL A 14 21.91 -0.57 -25.09
C VAL A 14 21.79 -1.26 -26.46
N ALA A 15 20.63 -1.19 -27.11
CA ALA A 15 20.41 -1.77 -28.44
C ALA A 15 21.38 -1.18 -29.48
N ILE A 16 21.51 0.16 -29.51
CA ILE A 16 22.48 0.85 -30.40
C ILE A 16 23.92 0.43 -30.08
N GLY A 17 24.28 0.33 -28.81
CA GLY A 17 25.62 -0.10 -28.39
C GLY A 17 25.95 -1.54 -28.84
N ILE A 18 25.02 -2.48 -28.68
CA ILE A 18 25.19 -3.87 -29.12
C ILE A 18 25.32 -3.93 -30.64
N THR A 19 24.46 -3.19 -31.36
CA THR A 19 24.54 -3.13 -32.84
C THR A 19 25.89 -2.58 -33.31
N ALA A 20 26.39 -1.55 -32.67
CA ALA A 20 27.70 -0.97 -32.97
C ALA A 20 28.85 -1.94 -32.68
N VAL A 21 28.81 -2.69 -31.58
CA VAL A 21 29.80 -3.71 -31.23
C VAL A 21 29.78 -4.84 -32.23
N VAL A 22 28.60 -5.34 -32.62
CA VAL A 22 28.47 -6.39 -33.63
C VAL A 22 29.02 -5.94 -35.00
N ALA A 23 28.66 -4.71 -35.43
CA ALA A 23 29.17 -4.15 -36.67
C ALA A 23 30.70 -3.97 -36.65
N PHE A 24 31.26 -3.55 -35.51
CA PHE A 24 32.69 -3.43 -35.30
C PHE A 24 33.41 -4.77 -35.33
N MET A 25 32.84 -5.80 -34.69
CA MET A 25 33.37 -7.18 -34.73
C MET A 25 33.35 -7.73 -36.14
N MET A 26 32.26 -7.52 -36.90
CA MET A 26 32.18 -7.91 -38.31
C MET A 26 33.27 -7.22 -39.16
N ALA A 27 33.54 -5.94 -38.91
CA ALA A 27 34.60 -5.22 -39.60
C ALA A 27 35.99 -5.75 -39.24
N LEU A 28 36.27 -6.07 -37.97
CA LEU A 28 37.55 -6.60 -37.50
C LEU A 28 37.84 -8.02 -38.06
N PHE A 29 36.84 -8.87 -38.17
CA PHE A 29 36.99 -10.24 -38.68
C PHE A 29 37.01 -10.31 -40.23
N GLY A 30 37.05 -9.14 -40.89
CA GLY A 30 37.21 -9.08 -42.35
C GLY A 30 36.02 -9.65 -43.14
N TRP A 31 34.85 -9.74 -42.49
CA TRP A 31 33.61 -10.11 -43.17
C TRP A 31 33.20 -8.93 -44.07
N ARG A 32 33.83 -8.89 -45.26
CA ARG A 32 33.36 -8.00 -46.31
C ARG A 32 32.04 -8.56 -46.81
N ILE A 33 30.97 -7.88 -46.55
CA ILE A 33 29.70 -8.10 -47.24
C ILE A 33 29.92 -7.60 -48.66
N THR A 34 30.48 -8.50 -49.52
CA THR A 34 30.60 -8.24 -50.95
C THR A 34 29.19 -8.32 -51.52
N TYR A 35 28.62 -7.19 -51.79
CA TYR A 35 27.36 -7.10 -52.53
C TYR A 35 27.61 -7.59 -53.98
N ALA A 36 27.45 -8.90 -54.21
CA ALA A 36 27.47 -9.45 -55.53
C ALA A 36 26.05 -9.37 -56.09
N PRO A 37 25.81 -8.68 -57.21
CA PRO A 37 24.46 -8.49 -57.76
C PRO A 37 24.04 -9.76 -58.57
N ARG A 38 24.20 -10.95 -58.02
CA ARG A 38 23.59 -12.17 -58.56
C ARG A 38 22.31 -12.44 -57.78
N LEU A 39 21.19 -12.57 -58.49
CA LEU A 39 19.85 -12.76 -57.95
C LEU A 39 19.76 -13.94 -56.97
N GLU A 40 20.61 -14.94 -57.05
CA GLU A 40 20.62 -16.10 -56.13
C GLU A 40 21.15 -15.74 -54.70
N ASN A 41 22.05 -14.77 -54.55
CA ASN A 41 22.65 -14.41 -53.28
C ASN A 41 21.81 -13.39 -52.49
N SER A 42 20.79 -12.79 -53.06
CA SER A 42 19.95 -11.77 -52.37
C SER A 42 19.05 -12.39 -51.29
N TRP A 43 18.60 -13.61 -51.48
CA TRP A 43 17.77 -14.33 -50.50
C TRP A 43 18.55 -14.77 -49.27
N ASP A 44 19.81 -15.15 -49.41
CA ASP A 44 20.66 -15.52 -48.28
C ASP A 44 20.99 -14.31 -47.42
N ALA A 45 21.21 -13.15 -48.02
CA ALA A 45 21.40 -11.91 -47.29
C ALA A 45 20.12 -11.48 -46.54
N VAL A 46 18.95 -11.59 -47.17
CA VAL A 46 17.67 -11.29 -46.54
C VAL A 46 17.37 -12.26 -45.38
N SER A 47 17.63 -13.55 -45.57
CA SER A 47 17.44 -14.56 -44.53
C SER A 47 18.36 -14.33 -43.33
N ALA A 48 19.63 -13.94 -43.57
CA ALA A 48 20.58 -13.58 -42.51
C ALA A 48 20.11 -12.35 -41.71
N VAL A 49 19.66 -11.31 -42.40
CA VAL A 49 19.09 -10.10 -41.72
C VAL A 49 17.86 -10.46 -40.92
N ALA A 50 16.95 -11.28 -41.48
CA ALA A 50 15.75 -11.73 -40.78
C ALA A 50 16.09 -12.56 -39.52
N ALA A 51 17.07 -13.46 -39.60
CA ALA A 51 17.55 -14.25 -38.48
C ALA A 51 18.11 -13.36 -37.35
N TRP A 52 18.95 -12.39 -37.70
CA TRP A 52 19.45 -11.40 -36.71
C TRP A 52 18.36 -10.56 -36.12
N ALA A 53 17.39 -10.08 -36.90
CA ALA A 53 16.22 -9.37 -36.38
C ALA A 53 15.43 -10.24 -35.41
N GLY A 54 15.28 -11.52 -35.67
CA GLY A 54 14.66 -12.50 -34.75
C GLY A 54 15.43 -12.65 -33.45
N VAL A 55 16.75 -12.70 -33.48
CA VAL A 55 17.60 -12.76 -32.29
C VAL A 55 17.44 -11.48 -31.45
N PHE A 56 17.51 -10.30 -32.07
CA PHE A 56 17.32 -9.03 -31.35
C PHE A 56 15.93 -8.90 -30.76
N SER A 57 14.88 -9.26 -31.48
CA SER A 57 13.52 -9.24 -30.97
C SER A 57 13.34 -10.19 -29.77
N SER A 58 14.01 -11.35 -29.80
CA SER A 58 14.00 -12.30 -28.68
C SER A 58 14.68 -11.74 -27.44
N PHE A 59 15.81 -11.05 -27.57
CA PHE A 59 16.45 -10.35 -26.43
C PHE A 59 15.57 -9.25 -25.84
N ILE A 60 14.92 -8.47 -26.69
CA ILE A 60 13.97 -7.44 -26.26
C ILE A 60 12.78 -8.09 -25.54
N ALA A 61 12.23 -9.17 -26.08
CA ALA A 61 11.12 -9.88 -25.46
C ALA A 61 11.48 -10.45 -24.08
N ILE A 62 12.66 -11.08 -23.95
CA ILE A 62 13.18 -11.59 -22.68
C ILE A 62 13.35 -10.44 -21.67
N TRP A 63 13.90 -9.31 -22.10
CA TRP A 63 14.10 -8.15 -21.25
C TRP A 63 12.74 -7.60 -20.72
N PHE A 64 11.72 -7.48 -21.60
CA PHE A 64 10.37 -7.10 -21.19
C PHE A 64 9.73 -8.13 -20.27
N ALA A 65 9.92 -9.43 -20.56
CA ALA A 65 9.39 -10.51 -19.74
C ALA A 65 9.94 -10.50 -18.30
N ILE A 66 11.13 -9.94 -18.08
CA ILE A 66 11.71 -9.79 -16.74
C ILE A 66 11.29 -8.46 -16.09
N GLN A 67 11.29 -7.36 -16.85
CA GLN A 67 11.06 -6.01 -16.29
C GLN A 67 9.59 -5.73 -15.99
N VAL A 68 8.66 -6.23 -16.82
CA VAL A 68 7.22 -5.96 -16.64
C VAL A 68 6.69 -6.61 -15.37
N PRO A 69 6.91 -7.92 -15.09
CA PRO A 69 6.47 -8.54 -13.84
C PRO A 69 7.06 -7.86 -12.60
N LYS A 70 8.34 -7.46 -12.65
CA LYS A 70 8.98 -6.76 -11.54
C LYS A 70 8.31 -5.43 -11.22
N LYS A 71 7.98 -4.63 -12.25
CA LYS A 71 7.26 -3.37 -12.05
C LYS A 71 5.84 -3.58 -11.56
N ILE A 72 5.16 -4.62 -12.04
CA ILE A 72 3.81 -4.98 -11.59
C ILE A 72 3.87 -5.37 -10.11
N ALA A 73 4.82 -6.22 -9.70
CA ALA A 73 5.01 -6.60 -8.30
C ALA A 73 5.27 -5.38 -7.41
N GLU A 74 6.19 -4.47 -7.80
CA GLU A 74 6.46 -3.23 -7.06
C GLU A 74 5.21 -2.33 -6.92
N GLN A 75 4.34 -2.30 -7.94
CA GLN A 75 3.07 -1.56 -7.88
C GLN A 75 2.04 -2.25 -7.00
N GLN A 76 1.92 -3.58 -7.09
CA GLN A 76 1.03 -4.37 -6.25
C GLN A 76 1.40 -4.24 -4.78
N ASP A 77 2.69 -4.28 -4.44
CA ASP A 77 3.17 -4.08 -3.06
C ASP A 77 2.77 -2.70 -2.52
N LYS A 78 2.89 -1.64 -3.34
CA LYS A 78 2.46 -0.29 -2.94
C LYS A 78 0.96 -0.19 -2.74
N ILE A 79 0.17 -0.78 -3.65
CA ILE A 79 -1.30 -0.79 -3.56
C ILE A 79 -1.74 -1.56 -2.31
N SER A 80 -1.18 -2.74 -2.09
CA SER A 80 -1.52 -3.57 -0.92
C SER A 80 -1.15 -2.87 0.40
N LEU A 81 -0.02 -2.18 0.46
CA LEU A 81 0.38 -1.38 1.60
C LEU A 81 -0.58 -0.21 1.84
N PHE A 82 -0.99 0.50 0.77
CA PHE A 82 -1.97 1.58 0.85
C PHE A 82 -3.33 1.07 1.32
N GLU A 83 -3.82 -0.05 0.76
CA GLU A 83 -5.08 -0.65 1.17
C GLU A 83 -5.07 -1.05 2.66
N LYS A 84 -3.99 -1.67 3.12
CA LYS A 84 -3.83 -2.03 4.54
C LYS A 84 -3.83 -0.80 5.44
N ARG A 85 -3.08 0.25 5.07
CA ARG A 85 -3.07 1.52 5.79
C ARG A 85 -4.45 2.16 5.83
N TYR A 86 -5.16 2.18 4.70
CA TYR A 86 -6.50 2.74 4.61
C TYR A 86 -7.51 1.99 5.48
N GLN A 87 -7.48 0.66 5.48
CA GLN A 87 -8.33 -0.17 6.33
C GLN A 87 -8.12 0.13 7.81
N LEU A 88 -6.86 0.18 8.25
CA LEU A 88 -6.51 0.49 9.64
C LEU A 88 -6.92 1.92 10.04
N PHE A 89 -6.68 2.89 9.19
CA PHE A 89 -7.13 4.26 9.41
C PHE A 89 -8.65 4.35 9.51
N SER A 90 -9.38 3.74 8.58
CA SER A 90 -10.85 3.73 8.56
C SER A 90 -11.43 3.08 9.82
N MET A 91 -10.84 1.98 10.28
CA MET A 91 -11.23 1.29 11.50
C MET A 91 -11.07 2.20 12.75
N LEU A 92 -9.90 2.83 12.91
CA LEU A 92 -9.65 3.74 14.02
C LEU A 92 -10.48 5.02 13.93
N ALA A 93 -10.66 5.58 12.74
CA ALA A 93 -11.48 6.77 12.55
C ALA A 93 -12.95 6.52 12.92
N LYS A 94 -13.50 5.35 12.56
CA LYS A 94 -14.84 4.93 13.02
C LYS A 94 -14.91 4.82 14.54
N TRP A 95 -13.88 4.23 15.17
CA TRP A 95 -13.85 4.07 16.62
C TRP A 95 -13.71 5.41 17.33
N ARG A 96 -12.87 6.32 16.82
CA ARG A 96 -12.76 7.69 17.32
C ARG A 96 -14.09 8.44 17.20
N PHE A 97 -14.72 8.39 16.02
CA PHE A 97 -16.03 9.01 15.80
C PHE A 97 -17.09 8.50 16.79
N LEU A 98 -17.14 7.18 17.02
CA LEU A 98 -18.00 6.58 18.03
C LEU A 98 -17.70 7.14 19.42
N SER A 99 -16.44 7.27 19.78
CA SER A 99 -15.99 7.83 21.06
C SER A 99 -16.45 9.29 21.24
N GLU A 100 -16.34 10.09 20.18
CA GLU A 100 -16.82 11.48 20.15
C GLU A 100 -18.36 11.56 20.31
N GLN A 101 -19.11 10.69 19.65
CA GLN A 101 -20.58 10.61 19.80
C GLN A 101 -20.99 10.19 21.22
N ILE A 102 -20.29 9.24 21.82
CA ILE A 102 -20.54 8.83 23.21
C ILE A 102 -20.32 10.01 24.17
N VAL A 103 -19.22 10.75 24.04
CA VAL A 103 -18.91 11.88 24.90
C VAL A 103 -19.93 13.03 24.76
N THR A 104 -20.37 13.27 23.53
CA THR A 104 -21.25 14.43 23.24
C THR A 104 -22.73 14.14 23.47
N LEU A 105 -23.21 12.96 23.09
CA LEU A 105 -24.64 12.69 22.98
C LEU A 105 -25.16 11.58 23.90
N ALA A 106 -24.32 10.59 24.29
CA ALA A 106 -24.81 9.51 25.14
C ALA A 106 -25.06 9.95 26.58
N SER A 107 -26.19 9.53 27.13
CA SER A 107 -26.57 9.75 28.54
C SER A 107 -26.35 8.53 29.41
N ASN A 108 -26.23 7.34 28.79
CA ASN A 108 -26.05 6.06 29.47
C ASN A 108 -25.39 5.04 28.53
N ASN A 109 -25.10 3.84 29.04
CA ASN A 109 -24.50 2.75 28.26
C ASN A 109 -25.37 2.28 27.09
N ASP A 110 -26.70 2.30 27.23
CA ASP A 110 -27.60 1.85 26.17
C ASP A 110 -27.62 2.82 25.00
N ASP A 111 -27.55 4.12 25.26
CA ASP A 111 -27.37 5.11 24.18
C ASP A 111 -26.05 4.91 23.44
N ALA A 112 -24.97 4.63 24.17
CA ALA A 112 -23.67 4.34 23.57
C ALA A 112 -23.72 3.08 22.66
N ARG A 113 -24.43 2.03 23.10
CA ARG A 113 -24.66 0.80 22.32
C ARG A 113 -25.46 1.08 21.06
N LYS A 114 -26.49 1.94 21.12
CA LYS A 114 -27.26 2.34 19.93
C LYS A 114 -26.38 3.06 18.91
N PHE A 115 -25.47 3.95 19.33
CA PHE A 115 -24.51 4.57 18.40
C PHE A 115 -23.59 3.55 17.75
N PHE A 116 -23.12 2.55 18.51
CA PHE A 116 -22.34 1.46 17.95
C PHE A 116 -23.15 0.66 16.93
N SER A 117 -24.39 0.26 17.24
CA SER A 117 -25.24 -0.51 16.33
C SER A 117 -25.51 0.23 15.02
N ILE A 118 -25.79 1.52 15.07
CA ILE A 118 -26.00 2.37 13.89
C ILE A 118 -24.71 2.46 13.04
N LEU A 119 -23.57 2.69 13.68
CA LEU A 119 -22.30 2.90 12.97
C LEU A 119 -21.75 1.63 12.31
N TYR A 120 -21.98 0.48 12.93
CA TYR A 120 -21.51 -0.82 12.45
C TYR A 120 -22.60 -1.62 11.70
N GLY A 121 -23.83 -1.10 11.61
CA GLY A 121 -24.93 -1.75 10.89
C GLY A 121 -25.43 -3.01 11.60
N GLU A 122 -25.27 -3.09 12.92
CA GLU A 122 -25.65 -4.24 13.73
C GLU A 122 -27.09 -4.09 14.25
N ASN A 123 -27.81 -5.20 14.38
CA ASN A 123 -29.09 -5.21 15.04
C ASN A 123 -28.90 -5.06 16.56
N ASP A 124 -29.77 -4.29 17.20
CA ASP A 124 -29.78 -4.07 18.66
C ASP A 124 -30.36 -5.30 19.40
N ASP A 125 -29.74 -6.44 19.24
CA ASP A 125 -30.11 -7.72 19.83
C ASP A 125 -29.11 -8.02 20.96
N GLY A 126 -29.45 -7.64 22.17
CA GLY A 126 -28.67 -7.56 23.41
C GLY A 126 -27.36 -8.39 23.48
N ASP A 127 -27.44 -9.71 23.54
CA ASP A 127 -26.26 -10.58 23.67
C ASP A 127 -25.40 -10.61 22.39
N ARG A 128 -26.02 -10.53 21.22
CA ARG A 128 -25.29 -10.49 19.92
C ARG A 128 -24.54 -9.18 19.79
N LEU A 129 -25.15 -8.06 20.16
CA LEU A 129 -24.53 -6.77 20.12
C LEU A 129 -23.29 -6.70 21.03
N LEU A 130 -23.38 -7.23 22.26
CA LEU A 130 -22.23 -7.32 23.18
C LEU A 130 -21.09 -8.18 22.63
N ASN A 131 -21.44 -9.30 21.98
CA ASN A 131 -20.45 -10.15 21.33
C ASN A 131 -19.75 -9.41 20.17
N ASN A 132 -20.50 -8.68 19.34
CA ASN A 132 -19.95 -7.92 18.22
C ASN A 132 -19.07 -6.76 18.69
N ILE A 133 -19.47 -6.08 19.77
CA ILE A 133 -18.63 -5.06 20.43
C ILE A 133 -17.28 -5.69 20.87
N ASN A 134 -17.33 -6.85 21.51
CA ASN A 134 -16.15 -7.54 21.99
C ASN A 134 -15.25 -8.02 20.83
N LEU A 135 -15.81 -8.54 19.76
CA LEU A 135 -15.08 -8.93 18.55
C LEU A 135 -14.40 -7.74 17.89
N THR A 136 -15.14 -6.64 17.71
CA THR A 136 -14.59 -5.40 17.14
C THR A 136 -13.46 -4.83 18.01
N TYR A 137 -13.66 -4.78 19.32
CA TYR A 137 -12.63 -4.35 20.26
C TYR A 137 -11.37 -5.21 20.16
N ARG A 138 -11.50 -6.56 20.19
CA ARG A 138 -10.37 -7.48 20.07
C ARG A 138 -9.64 -7.32 18.74
N HIS A 139 -10.38 -7.11 17.66
CA HIS A 139 -9.80 -6.87 16.36
C HIS A 139 -8.97 -5.57 16.36
N ILE A 140 -9.50 -4.46 16.88
CA ILE A 140 -8.76 -3.21 17.01
C ILE A 140 -7.48 -3.40 17.84
N ILE A 141 -7.56 -4.06 18.98
CA ILE A 141 -6.39 -4.32 19.83
C ILE A 141 -5.33 -5.16 19.12
N SER A 142 -5.75 -6.18 18.36
CA SER A 142 -4.79 -7.02 17.61
C SER A 142 -4.08 -6.25 16.50
N GLU A 143 -4.72 -5.24 15.92
CA GLU A 143 -4.17 -4.44 14.83
C GLU A 143 -3.34 -3.22 15.32
N ILE A 144 -3.45 -2.83 16.58
CA ILE A 144 -2.76 -1.65 17.12
C ILE A 144 -1.25 -1.70 16.89
N SER A 145 -0.60 -2.84 17.09
CA SER A 145 0.85 -2.99 16.85
C SER A 145 1.22 -2.76 15.38
N GLN A 146 0.37 -3.19 14.44
CA GLN A 146 0.58 -2.96 13.02
C GLN A 146 0.42 -1.47 12.65
N ILE A 147 -0.50 -0.76 13.33
CA ILE A 147 -0.70 0.68 13.14
C ILE A 147 0.58 1.45 13.43
N TYR A 148 1.26 1.15 14.53
CA TYR A 148 2.53 1.81 14.87
C TYR A 148 3.60 1.56 13.83
N PHE A 149 3.73 0.30 13.40
CA PHE A 149 4.72 -0.09 12.40
C PHE A 149 4.45 0.56 11.03
N LEU A 150 3.18 0.51 10.56
CA LEU A 150 2.83 0.95 9.21
C LEU A 150 2.79 2.48 9.05
N PHE A 151 2.50 3.21 10.13
CA PHE A 151 2.42 4.68 10.09
C PHE A 151 3.62 5.36 10.77
N GLY A 152 4.58 4.62 11.31
CA GLY A 152 5.75 5.18 11.97
C GLY A 152 5.39 6.02 13.20
N ILE A 153 4.31 5.68 13.91
CA ILE A 153 3.86 6.40 15.11
C ILE A 153 4.84 6.12 16.25
N LYS A 154 5.18 7.14 17.01
CA LYS A 154 6.11 7.03 18.14
C LYS A 154 5.55 6.14 19.25
N GLU A 155 6.40 5.33 19.85
CA GLU A 155 6.02 4.36 20.89
C GLU A 155 5.38 5.00 22.14
N ASN A 156 5.76 6.24 22.46
CA ASN A 156 5.20 6.99 23.59
C ASN A 156 3.71 7.37 23.41
N MET A 157 3.16 7.31 22.19
CA MET A 157 1.75 7.57 21.89
C MET A 157 0.87 6.32 22.04
N HIS A 158 1.49 5.15 22.23
CA HIS A 158 0.80 3.87 22.39
C HIS A 158 -0.22 3.86 23.55
N PRO A 159 0.14 4.31 24.77
CA PRO A 159 -0.80 4.30 25.89
C PRO A 159 -2.06 5.11 25.64
N THR A 160 -1.93 6.26 24.97
CA THR A 160 -3.05 7.17 24.69
C THR A 160 -4.05 6.54 23.73
N LEU A 161 -3.58 5.89 22.65
CA LEU A 161 -4.45 5.18 21.72
C LEU A 161 -5.13 3.96 22.38
N LEU A 162 -4.38 3.20 23.17
CA LEU A 162 -4.94 2.10 23.96
C LEU A 162 -5.97 2.57 24.96
N SER A 163 -5.73 3.71 25.62
CA SER A 163 -6.70 4.33 26.55
C SER A 163 -8.00 4.69 25.84
N LEU A 164 -7.92 5.30 24.64
CA LEU A 164 -9.09 5.60 23.82
C LEU A 164 -9.92 4.34 23.53
N VAL A 165 -9.25 3.31 23.03
CA VAL A 165 -9.92 2.07 22.62
C VAL A 165 -10.53 1.34 23.82
N ASN A 166 -9.76 1.20 24.90
CA ASN A 166 -10.19 0.49 26.10
C ASN A 166 -11.34 1.22 26.82
N THR A 167 -11.27 2.55 26.96
CA THR A 167 -12.30 3.32 27.65
C THR A 167 -13.62 3.29 26.89
N THR A 168 -13.57 3.43 25.57
CA THR A 168 -14.77 3.29 24.73
C THR A 168 -15.39 1.90 24.85
N ALA A 169 -14.59 0.85 24.81
CA ALA A 169 -15.07 -0.52 24.98
C ALA A 169 -15.71 -0.76 26.36
N LYS A 170 -15.12 -0.23 27.43
CA LYS A 170 -15.68 -0.33 28.79
C LYS A 170 -17.05 0.32 28.89
N ILE A 171 -17.27 1.48 28.27
CA ILE A 171 -18.58 2.12 28.22
C ILE A 171 -19.58 1.22 27.49
N LEU A 172 -19.22 0.72 26.33
CA LEU A 172 -20.08 -0.16 25.53
C LEU A 172 -20.44 -1.47 26.26
N MET A 173 -19.50 -2.01 27.05
CA MET A 173 -19.72 -3.21 27.85
C MET A 173 -20.51 -2.98 29.16
N GLY A 174 -20.84 -1.74 29.47
CA GLY A 174 -21.72 -1.41 30.62
C GLY A 174 -21.00 -1.10 31.92
N ASN A 175 -19.72 -0.72 31.90
CA ASN A 175 -18.98 -0.38 33.10
C ASN A 175 -19.05 1.12 33.39
N ASN A 176 -19.33 1.50 34.65
CA ASN A 176 -19.26 2.86 35.25
C ASN A 176 -19.30 4.01 34.23
N PHE A 177 -20.45 4.26 33.63
CA PHE A 177 -20.63 5.17 32.49
C PHE A 177 -20.00 6.56 32.72
N GLU A 178 -20.38 7.24 33.82
CA GLU A 178 -19.92 8.62 34.08
C GLU A 178 -18.41 8.71 34.29
N GLY A 179 -17.83 7.79 35.06
CA GLY A 179 -16.37 7.75 35.27
C GLY A 179 -15.61 7.50 33.98
N GLN A 180 -16.07 6.56 33.17
CA GLN A 180 -15.44 6.24 31.88
C GLN A 180 -15.67 7.34 30.83
N LYS A 181 -16.84 8.01 30.83
CA LYS A 181 -17.15 9.13 29.93
C LYS A 181 -16.22 10.31 30.17
N ASN A 182 -15.95 10.64 31.43
CA ASN A 182 -15.00 11.70 31.78
C ASN A 182 -13.58 11.35 31.36
N GLN A 183 -13.13 10.12 31.62
CA GLN A 183 -11.82 9.62 31.13
C GLN A 183 -11.72 9.65 29.60
N LEU A 184 -12.79 9.28 28.89
CA LEU A 184 -12.84 9.30 27.43
C LEU A 184 -12.73 10.72 26.89
N ARG A 185 -13.42 11.69 27.54
CA ARG A 185 -13.33 13.11 27.18
C ARG A 185 -11.91 13.65 27.33
N GLU A 186 -11.24 13.32 28.45
CA GLU A 186 -9.84 13.70 28.66
C GLU A 186 -8.93 13.09 27.60
N THR A 187 -9.09 11.79 27.30
CA THR A 187 -8.29 11.10 26.29
C THR A 187 -8.48 11.70 24.87
N LEU A 188 -9.73 12.00 24.48
CA LEU A 188 -10.03 12.66 23.20
C LEU A 188 -9.45 14.08 23.11
N GLY A 189 -9.36 14.81 24.24
CA GLY A 189 -8.75 16.13 24.31
C GLY A 189 -7.21 16.10 24.32
N CYS A 190 -6.57 14.95 24.39
CA CYS A 190 -5.11 14.84 24.34
C CYS A 190 -4.57 15.16 22.94
N LYS A 191 -3.53 15.98 22.89
CA LYS A 191 -2.85 16.35 21.64
C LYS A 191 -2.28 15.16 20.89
N GLU A 192 -1.90 14.11 21.60
CA GLU A 192 -1.37 12.87 21.04
C GLU A 192 -2.38 12.18 20.13
N ILE A 193 -3.68 12.21 20.45
CA ILE A 193 -4.73 11.64 19.58
C ILE A 193 -4.80 12.39 18.25
N GLU A 194 -4.79 13.71 18.29
CA GLU A 194 -4.80 14.54 17.08
C GLU A 194 -3.53 14.30 16.24
N GLU A 195 -2.37 14.23 16.90
CA GLU A 195 -1.09 13.95 16.23
C GLU A 195 -1.09 12.58 15.57
N ILE A 196 -1.57 11.52 16.23
CA ILE A 196 -1.70 10.17 15.66
C ILE A 196 -2.54 10.21 14.37
N PHE A 197 -3.74 10.78 14.43
CA PHE A 197 -4.62 10.84 13.26
C PHE A 197 -4.06 11.72 12.14
N SER A 198 -3.36 12.80 12.47
CA SER A 198 -2.66 13.66 11.51
C SER A 198 -1.54 12.91 10.80
N ILE A 199 -0.72 12.15 11.53
CA ILE A 199 0.34 11.30 10.95
C ILE A 199 -0.27 10.27 10.00
N MET A 200 -1.32 9.56 10.43
CA MET A 200 -1.99 8.54 9.63
C MET A 200 -2.56 9.13 8.33
N GLN A 201 -3.21 10.29 8.41
CA GLN A 201 -3.77 10.97 7.24
C GLN A 201 -2.67 11.43 6.27
N LYS A 202 -1.56 11.97 6.77
CA LYS A 202 -0.41 12.38 5.97
C LYS A 202 0.20 11.21 5.21
N GLU A 203 0.39 10.06 5.86
CA GLU A 203 0.93 8.85 5.24
C GLU A 203 0.03 8.30 4.13
N LEU A 204 -1.30 8.40 4.27
CA LEU A 204 -2.25 8.05 3.22
C LEU A 204 -2.17 8.99 2.01
N THR A 205 -1.90 10.29 2.23
CA THR A 205 -1.78 11.29 1.15
C THR A 205 -0.45 11.13 0.37
N ILE A 206 0.64 10.76 1.04
CA ILE A 206 1.95 10.55 0.40
C ILE A 206 1.99 9.26 -0.42
N SER A 207 1.14 8.29 -0.09
CA SER A 207 1.08 6.98 -0.74
C SER A 207 0.32 6.98 -2.08
N GLN A 208 -0.34 8.09 -2.43
CA GLN A 208 -0.98 8.32 -3.73
C GLN A 208 0.03 8.85 -4.75
#